data_96edd395333cbcd8d377ec4e8bd55a82
#
_entry.id   96edd395333cbcd8d377ec4e8bd55a82
#
_cell.length_a   1.000
_cell.length_b   1.000
_cell.length_c   1.000
_cell.angle_alpha   90.00
_cell.angle_beta   90.00
_cell.angle_gamma   90.00
#
_symmetry.space_group_name_H-M   'P 1'
#
loop_
_entity.id
_entity.type
_entity.pdbx_description
1 polymer ?
#
loop_
_entity_poly.entity_id
_entity_poly.type
_entity_poly.pdbx_seq_one_letter_code
_entity_poly.pdbx_strand_id
1 'polypeptide(L)'
;EMQRSLVGSEMCIRDRADITENPYNIEFTEMNSTNIPAVLDDFDYAVITGSIVYNAGIDPSTALLQEDILPHLILQVVVKEENKDAQWAKDIVAAYHSDEFKEYLDKNNNGLWFVPEELFN
;
A
#
# COMPACT_ATOMS: atom_id res chain seq x y z
N GLU A 1 -9.37 -23.11 -23.06
CA GLU A 1 -9.14 -21.71 -22.68
C GLU A 1 -8.82 -21.71 -21.18
N MET A 2 -7.63 -21.32 -20.79
CA MET A 2 -7.23 -21.34 -19.39
C MET A 2 -7.84 -20.10 -18.73
N GLN A 3 -8.76 -20.31 -17.80
CA GLN A 3 -9.37 -19.23 -17.04
C GLN A 3 -8.31 -18.63 -16.10
N ARG A 4 -8.14 -17.32 -16.13
CA ARG A 4 -7.20 -16.63 -15.26
C ARG A 4 -7.92 -16.09 -14.04
N SER A 5 -7.28 -16.17 -12.89
CA SER A 5 -7.84 -15.74 -11.61
C SER A 5 -7.06 -14.59 -11.01
N LEU A 6 -7.77 -13.67 -10.34
CA LEU A 6 -7.20 -12.53 -9.63
C LEU A 6 -7.82 -12.42 -8.25
N VAL A 7 -6.98 -12.31 -7.24
CA VAL A 7 -7.39 -12.05 -5.86
C VAL A 7 -7.03 -10.61 -5.45
N GLY A 8 -7.88 -9.99 -4.65
CA GLY A 8 -7.62 -8.67 -4.08
C GLY A 8 -8.49 -8.40 -2.86
N SER A 9 -8.19 -7.31 -2.14
CA SER A 9 -9.02 -6.89 -1.01
C SER A 9 -10.32 -6.27 -1.51
N GLU A 10 -11.36 -6.29 -0.65
CA GLU A 10 -12.61 -5.58 -0.91
C GLU A 10 -12.38 -4.11 -1.29
N MET A 11 -11.35 -3.47 -0.71
CA MET A 11 -11.00 -2.08 -1.00
C MET A 11 -10.37 -1.90 -2.39
N CYS A 12 -9.65 -2.91 -2.88
CA CYS A 12 -8.99 -2.87 -4.19
C CYS A 12 -9.90 -3.33 -5.34
N ILE A 13 -10.93 -4.16 -5.04
CA ILE A 13 -11.89 -4.70 -6.02
C ILE A 13 -13.29 -4.12 -5.77
N ARG A 14 -13.41 -3.08 -4.96
CA ARG A 14 -14.70 -2.54 -4.49
C ARG A 14 -15.68 -2.25 -5.61
N ASP A 15 -15.19 -1.89 -6.78
CA ASP A 15 -16.03 -1.43 -7.88
C ASP A 15 -16.01 -2.44 -9.05
N ARG A 16 -16.31 -3.72 -8.76
CA ARG A 16 -16.56 -4.71 -9.83
C ARG A 16 -17.59 -4.21 -10.85
N ALA A 17 -18.50 -3.34 -10.39
CA ALA A 17 -19.49 -2.69 -11.26
C ALA A 17 -18.85 -1.70 -12.25
N ASP A 18 -17.66 -1.20 -11.97
CA ASP A 18 -16.92 -0.28 -12.84
C ASP A 18 -16.11 -1.00 -13.93
N ILE A 19 -16.02 -2.34 -13.83
CA ILE A 19 -15.38 -3.15 -14.88
C ILE A 19 -16.30 -3.20 -16.08
N THR A 20 -16.02 -2.36 -17.07
CA THR A 20 -16.82 -2.27 -18.31
C THR A 20 -16.43 -3.32 -19.34
N GLU A 21 -15.20 -3.81 -19.29
CA GLU A 21 -14.67 -4.80 -20.22
C GLU A 21 -13.80 -5.83 -19.51
N ASN A 22 -14.01 -7.09 -19.79
CA ASN A 22 -13.18 -8.20 -19.29
C ASN A 22 -12.92 -9.21 -20.43
N PRO A 23 -12.13 -8.81 -21.46
CA PRO A 23 -11.94 -9.59 -22.67
C PRO A 23 -11.23 -10.94 -22.43
N TYR A 24 -10.55 -11.08 -21.29
CA TYR A 24 -9.82 -12.29 -20.92
C TYR A 24 -10.58 -13.19 -19.94
N ASN A 25 -11.82 -12.83 -19.59
CA ASN A 25 -12.65 -13.56 -18.64
C ASN A 25 -11.93 -13.83 -17.30
N ILE A 26 -11.27 -12.81 -16.74
CA ILE A 26 -10.58 -12.92 -15.45
C ILE A 26 -11.64 -13.13 -14.36
N GLU A 27 -11.45 -14.14 -13.54
CA GLU A 27 -12.26 -14.37 -12.35
C GLU A 27 -11.72 -13.57 -11.16
N PHE A 28 -12.57 -12.72 -10.56
CA PHE A 28 -12.20 -11.88 -9.44
C PHE A 28 -12.68 -12.48 -8.12
N THR A 29 -11.75 -12.68 -7.20
CA THR A 29 -12.01 -13.16 -5.84
C THR A 29 -11.67 -12.08 -4.83
N GLU A 30 -12.62 -11.73 -3.98
CA GLU A 30 -12.42 -10.78 -2.88
C GLU A 30 -12.03 -11.51 -1.60
N MET A 31 -11.06 -10.95 -0.88
CA MET A 31 -10.59 -11.56 0.35
C MET A 31 -10.01 -10.48 1.29
N ASN A 32 -9.94 -10.79 2.59
CA ASN A 32 -9.25 -9.91 3.52
C ASN A 32 -7.78 -9.76 3.11
N SER A 33 -7.30 -8.53 2.98
CA SER A 33 -5.96 -8.19 2.47
C SER A 33 -4.83 -8.90 3.20
N THR A 34 -4.97 -9.13 4.50
CA THR A 34 -3.95 -9.82 5.32
C THR A 34 -3.81 -11.31 5.00
N ASN A 35 -4.82 -11.91 4.36
CA ASN A 35 -4.81 -13.32 3.98
C ASN A 35 -4.25 -13.55 2.57
N ILE A 36 -4.23 -12.53 1.72
CA ILE A 36 -3.79 -12.64 0.32
C ILE A 36 -2.37 -13.23 0.19
N PRO A 37 -1.36 -12.81 0.98
CA PRO A 37 -0.01 -13.38 0.87
C PRO A 37 0.05 -14.91 1.04
N ALA A 38 -0.85 -15.49 1.83
CA ALA A 38 -0.86 -16.93 2.11
C ALA A 38 -1.45 -17.77 0.97
N VAL A 39 -2.12 -17.15 0.01
CA VAL A 39 -2.82 -17.82 -1.10
C VAL A 39 -2.32 -17.38 -2.48
N LEU A 40 -1.18 -16.71 -2.56
CA LEU A 40 -0.65 -16.19 -3.83
C LEU A 40 -0.47 -17.28 -4.89
N ASP A 41 -0.08 -18.48 -4.47
CA ASP A 41 0.16 -19.60 -5.37
C ASP A 41 -1.16 -20.20 -5.96
N ASP A 42 -2.30 -19.85 -5.38
CA ASP A 42 -3.61 -20.30 -5.83
C ASP A 42 -4.21 -19.41 -6.93
N PHE A 43 -3.59 -18.26 -7.21
CA PHE A 43 -4.09 -17.25 -8.15
C PHE A 43 -3.02 -16.85 -9.17
N ASP A 44 -3.47 -16.51 -10.39
CA ASP A 44 -2.56 -15.99 -11.43
C ASP A 44 -2.09 -14.57 -11.15
N TYR A 45 -2.94 -13.77 -10.50
CA TYR A 45 -2.67 -12.37 -10.15
C TYR A 45 -3.21 -12.03 -8.76
N ALA A 46 -2.55 -11.08 -8.09
CA ALA A 46 -3.01 -10.53 -6.83
C ALA A 46 -2.88 -9.00 -6.80
N VAL A 47 -3.90 -8.32 -6.28
CA VAL A 47 -3.85 -6.88 -5.99
C VAL A 47 -3.69 -6.70 -4.49
N ILE A 48 -2.53 -6.21 -4.09
CA ILE A 48 -2.11 -6.13 -2.68
C ILE A 48 -1.58 -4.72 -2.39
N THR A 49 -1.94 -4.17 -1.24
CA THR A 49 -1.38 -2.87 -0.80
C THR A 49 0.07 -3.01 -0.34
N GLY A 50 0.89 -1.96 -0.54
CA GLY A 50 2.31 -1.96 -0.22
C GLY A 50 2.63 -2.34 1.23
N SER A 51 1.78 -1.92 2.20
CA SER A 51 1.96 -2.28 3.61
C SER A 51 1.83 -3.79 3.86
N ILE A 52 0.94 -4.48 3.16
CA ILE A 52 0.79 -5.95 3.26
C ILE A 52 1.97 -6.65 2.60
N VAL A 53 2.43 -6.17 1.43
CA VAL A 53 3.62 -6.67 0.74
C VAL A 53 4.85 -6.61 1.65
N TYR A 54 5.06 -5.44 2.29
CA TYR A 54 6.17 -5.24 3.23
C TYR A 54 6.10 -6.19 4.43
N ASN A 55 4.94 -6.26 5.09
CA ASN A 55 4.76 -7.10 6.29
C ASN A 55 4.89 -8.60 5.98
N ALA A 56 4.54 -9.01 4.77
CA ALA A 56 4.66 -10.40 4.32
C ALA A 56 6.09 -10.75 3.84
N GLY A 57 6.99 -9.76 3.74
CA GLY A 57 8.35 -9.96 3.23
C GLY A 57 8.41 -10.31 1.73
N ILE A 58 7.38 -9.91 0.98
CA ILE A 58 7.34 -10.10 -0.48
C ILE A 58 8.25 -9.06 -1.13
N ASP A 59 9.06 -9.49 -2.09
CA ASP A 59 9.91 -8.58 -2.85
C ASP A 59 9.07 -7.69 -3.78
N PRO A 60 9.01 -6.36 -3.56
CA PRO A 60 8.21 -5.45 -4.38
C PRO A 60 8.67 -5.37 -5.83
N SER A 61 9.91 -5.74 -6.13
CA SER A 61 10.43 -5.77 -7.51
C SER A 61 9.74 -6.82 -8.39
N THR A 62 9.04 -7.77 -7.78
CA THR A 62 8.24 -8.79 -8.48
C THR A 62 6.89 -8.27 -8.95
N ALA A 63 6.48 -7.06 -8.57
CA ALA A 63 5.23 -6.47 -9.00
C ALA A 63 5.23 -6.22 -10.51
N LEU A 64 4.17 -6.68 -11.20
CA LEU A 64 3.99 -6.45 -12.63
C LEU A 64 3.58 -5.01 -12.93
N LEU A 65 2.77 -4.44 -12.05
CA LEU A 65 2.25 -3.08 -12.13
C LEU A 65 2.24 -2.47 -10.72
N GLN A 66 2.52 -1.20 -10.65
CA GLN A 66 2.40 -0.40 -9.43
C GLN A 66 1.60 0.85 -9.77
N GLU A 67 0.64 1.21 -8.90
CA GLU A 67 -0.16 2.42 -9.11
C GLU A 67 0.66 3.68 -8.88
N ASP A 68 0.30 4.75 -9.60
CA ASP A 68 0.82 6.09 -9.32
C ASP A 68 0.16 6.65 -8.06
N ILE A 69 0.98 7.25 -7.18
CA ILE A 69 0.47 7.79 -5.92
C ILE A 69 -0.13 9.16 -6.17
N LEU A 70 -1.41 9.28 -5.85
CA LEU A 70 -2.14 10.54 -5.95
C LEU A 70 -1.89 11.38 -4.68
N PRO A 71 -1.67 12.71 -4.79
CA PRO A 71 -1.35 13.57 -3.65
C PRO A 71 -2.36 13.50 -2.49
N HIS A 72 -3.64 13.26 -2.78
CA HIS A 72 -4.69 13.16 -1.75
C HIS A 72 -4.71 11.80 -1.01
N LEU A 73 -3.88 10.84 -1.45
CA LEU A 73 -3.73 9.52 -0.80
C LEU A 73 -2.49 9.46 0.11
N ILE A 74 -1.74 10.55 0.23
CA ILE A 74 -0.60 10.63 1.15
C ILE A 74 -1.10 10.46 2.59
N LEU A 75 -0.50 9.53 3.31
CA LEU A 75 -0.83 9.25 4.71
C LEU A 75 -0.44 10.45 5.58
N GLN A 76 -1.28 10.76 6.55
CA GLN A 76 -1.09 11.88 7.46
C GLN A 76 -1.34 11.44 8.91
N VAL A 77 -0.60 12.04 9.82
CA VAL A 77 -0.87 11.91 11.26
C VAL A 77 -1.90 12.97 11.63
N VAL A 78 -3.06 12.54 12.15
CA VAL A 78 -4.14 13.42 12.56
C VAL A 78 -4.28 13.38 14.07
N VAL A 79 -4.33 14.55 14.70
CA VAL A 79 -4.53 14.70 16.15
C VAL A 79 -5.74 15.60 16.40
N LYS A 80 -6.37 15.48 17.58
CA LYS A 80 -7.41 16.43 18.00
C LYS A 80 -6.81 17.82 18.15
N GLU A 81 -7.60 18.86 17.86
CA GLU A 81 -7.19 20.26 17.96
C GLU A 81 -6.61 20.60 19.35
N GLU A 82 -7.21 20.08 20.42
CA GLU A 82 -6.74 20.26 21.80
C GLU A 82 -5.34 19.68 22.08
N ASN A 83 -4.88 18.76 21.23
CA ASN A 83 -3.60 18.06 21.38
C ASN A 83 -2.51 18.55 20.42
N LYS A 84 -2.81 19.47 19.52
CA LYS A 84 -1.85 19.90 18.49
C LYS A 84 -0.54 20.46 19.05
N ASP A 85 -0.61 21.11 20.24
CA ASP A 85 0.54 21.70 20.92
C ASP A 85 1.12 20.80 22.03
N ALA A 86 0.56 19.61 22.23
CA ALA A 86 1.05 18.65 23.21
C ALA A 86 2.49 18.19 22.86
N GLN A 87 3.31 17.96 23.89
CA GLN A 87 4.70 17.56 23.67
C GLN A 87 4.81 16.28 22.84
N TRP A 88 4.00 15.27 23.15
CA TRP A 88 4.01 14.01 22.38
C TRP A 88 3.65 14.18 20.90
N ALA A 89 2.77 15.15 20.55
CA ALA A 89 2.45 15.44 19.16
C ALA A 89 3.65 16.06 18.43
N LYS A 90 4.37 16.97 19.10
CA LYS A 90 5.61 17.56 18.59
C LYS A 90 6.71 16.50 18.45
N ASP A 91 6.81 15.56 19.40
CA ASP A 91 7.79 14.49 19.36
C ASP A 91 7.55 13.56 18.16
N ILE A 92 6.28 13.27 17.82
CA ILE A 92 5.93 12.51 16.62
C ILE A 92 6.40 13.24 15.36
N VAL A 93 6.11 14.54 15.24
CA VAL A 93 6.57 15.35 14.10
C VAL A 93 8.09 15.32 14.01
N ALA A 94 8.79 15.56 15.13
CA ALA A 94 10.24 15.53 15.16
C ALA A 94 10.82 14.17 14.75
N ALA A 95 10.18 13.07 15.15
CA ALA A 95 10.61 11.72 14.77
C ALA A 95 10.49 11.49 13.25
N TYR A 96 9.37 11.92 12.63
CA TYR A 96 9.19 11.79 11.19
C TYR A 96 10.15 12.65 10.35
N HIS A 97 10.63 13.77 10.90
CA HIS A 97 11.60 14.66 10.26
C HIS A 97 13.06 14.38 10.66
N SER A 98 13.32 13.29 11.39
CA SER A 98 14.68 12.97 11.85
C SER A 98 15.53 12.32 10.77
N ASP A 99 16.86 12.50 10.89
CA ASP A 99 17.83 11.84 10.02
C ASP A 99 17.78 10.32 10.18
N GLU A 100 17.50 9.82 11.39
CA GLU A 100 17.36 8.39 11.67
C GLU A 100 16.18 7.78 10.91
N PHE A 101 15.04 8.49 10.82
CA PHE A 101 13.90 8.03 10.05
C PHE A 101 14.18 8.04 8.55
N LYS A 102 14.87 9.06 8.06
CA LYS A 102 15.33 9.13 6.68
C LYS A 102 16.24 7.95 6.33
N GLU A 103 17.26 7.69 7.15
CA GLU A 103 18.15 6.53 6.95
C GLU A 103 17.39 5.19 6.97
N TYR A 104 16.38 5.07 7.83
CA TYR A 104 15.53 3.88 7.88
C TYR A 104 14.78 3.69 6.57
N LEU A 105 14.17 4.74 6.03
CA LEU A 105 13.45 4.70 4.75
C LEU A 105 14.41 4.38 3.59
N ASP A 106 15.57 5.03 3.54
CA ASP A 106 16.58 4.80 2.49
C ASP A 106 17.03 3.32 2.45
N LYS A 107 17.07 2.65 3.61
CA LYS A 107 17.49 1.25 3.72
C LYS A 107 16.37 0.24 3.47
N ASN A 108 15.11 0.59 3.79
CA ASN A 108 14.02 -0.39 3.90
C ASN A 108 12.85 -0.12 2.96
N ASN A 109 12.76 1.04 2.32
CA ASN A 109 11.61 1.41 1.50
C ASN A 109 11.49 0.51 0.24
N ASN A 110 12.59 0.21 -0.42
CA ASN A 110 12.62 -0.62 -1.65
C ASN A 110 11.58 -0.19 -2.71
N GLY A 111 11.22 1.10 -2.74
CA GLY A 111 10.23 1.65 -3.67
C GLY A 111 8.76 1.40 -3.31
N LEU A 112 8.47 0.84 -2.13
CA LEU A 112 7.10 0.55 -1.69
C LEU A 112 6.30 1.79 -1.29
N TRP A 113 6.98 2.79 -0.70
CA TRP A 113 6.31 4.01 -0.23
C TRP A 113 6.86 5.23 -0.94
N PHE A 114 5.95 6.07 -1.38
CA PHE A 114 6.28 7.41 -1.81
C PHE A 114 6.64 8.25 -0.58
N VAL A 115 7.79 8.90 -0.64
CA VAL A 115 8.27 9.80 0.42
C VAL A 115 8.23 11.23 -0.15
N PRO A 116 7.32 12.11 0.35
CA PRO A 116 7.28 13.49 -0.10
C PRO A 116 8.62 14.20 0.17
N GLU A 117 9.08 15.03 -0.79
CA GLU A 117 10.33 15.78 -0.63
C GLU A 117 10.30 16.71 0.57
N GLU A 118 9.10 17.24 0.90
CA GLU A 118 8.89 18.17 2.02
C GLU A 118 9.07 17.49 3.39
N LEU A 119 9.08 16.16 3.45
CA LEU A 119 9.22 15.45 4.73
C LEU A 119 10.59 15.69 5.36
N PHE A 120 11.62 15.94 4.56
CA PHE A 120 13.01 16.13 5.02
C PHE A 120 13.62 17.48 4.63
N ASN A 121 12.78 18.45 4.23
CA ASN A 121 13.20 19.83 3.91
C ASN A 121 12.78 20.82 5.00
#